data_016316ac08290a8cc4ef3763ab6f2cc4
#
_entry.id   016316ac08290a8cc4ef3763ab6f2cc4
#
_cell.length_a   1.000
_cell.length_b   1.000
_cell.length_c   1.000
_cell.angle_alpha   90.00
_cell.angle_beta   90.00
_cell.angle_gamma   90.00
#
_symmetry.space_group_name_H-M   'P 1'
#
loop_
_entity.id
_entity.type
_entity.pdbx_description
1 polymer ?
#
loop_
_entity_poly.entity_id
_entity_poly.type
_entity_poly.pdbx_seq_one_letter_code
_entity_poly.pdbx_strand_id
1 'polypeptide(L)'
;MKYIPHDYQRHTTQFIIDHPESAIFLGMGMGKTISTLTAVNDLVRNRFETQKVLVIAPIRVARDTWPAELNKWDHLAGLTVSPIIGTAKQRQAAANRRADIYTIGRENIPWLVKHHGNRWPYDMVIIDELSSFKNPQAKRFKALKKVRPKIDRIVGLTGTPAPNSLLDIWAPFRLIDNGQRLGKWA
;
A
#
# COMPACT_ATOMS: atom_id res chain seq x y z
N MET A 1 -9.62 20.57 3.53
CA MET A 1 -9.68 20.69 5.03
C MET A 1 -8.26 20.69 5.59
N LYS A 2 -7.98 21.51 6.60
CA LYS A 2 -6.69 21.51 7.30
C LYS A 2 -6.55 20.23 8.13
N TYR A 3 -5.43 19.51 7.98
CA TYR A 3 -5.11 18.35 8.80
C TYR A 3 -4.36 18.75 10.05
N ILE A 4 -4.89 18.35 11.21
CA ILE A 4 -4.24 18.54 12.51
C ILE A 4 -4.06 17.15 13.11
N PRO A 5 -2.86 16.54 12.97
CA PRO A 5 -2.63 15.18 13.42
C PRO A 5 -2.56 15.07 14.94
N HIS A 6 -3.10 13.98 15.47
CA HIS A 6 -2.82 13.54 16.83
C HIS A 6 -1.36 13.03 16.93
N ASP A 7 -0.83 12.93 18.15
CA ASP A 7 0.57 12.53 18.37
C ASP A 7 0.88 11.15 17.79
N TYR A 8 -0.01 10.19 17.96
CA TYR A 8 0.17 8.85 17.38
C TYR A 8 0.13 8.86 15.84
N GLN A 9 -0.62 9.79 15.22
CA GLN A 9 -0.63 9.96 13.76
C GLN A 9 0.67 10.57 13.26
N ARG A 10 1.21 11.57 13.99
CA ARG A 10 2.55 12.12 13.71
C ARG A 10 3.63 11.03 13.80
N HIS A 11 3.58 10.25 14.87
CA HIS A 11 4.48 9.11 15.05
C HIS A 11 4.35 8.09 13.90
N THR A 12 3.12 7.73 13.52
CA THR A 12 2.87 6.80 12.41
C THR A 12 3.43 7.33 11.08
N THR A 13 3.20 8.60 10.77
CA THR A 13 3.73 9.25 9.57
C THR A 13 5.26 9.20 9.56
N GLN A 14 5.89 9.60 10.67
CA GLN A 14 7.36 9.59 10.77
C GLN A 14 7.91 8.16 10.69
N PHE A 15 7.27 7.20 11.35
CA PHE A 15 7.65 5.80 11.31
C PHE A 15 7.65 5.23 9.87
N ILE A 16 6.63 5.55 9.06
CA ILE A 16 6.58 5.15 7.65
C ILE A 16 7.72 5.77 6.84
N ILE A 17 8.05 7.03 7.11
CA ILE A 17 9.14 7.74 6.44
C ILE A 17 10.49 7.10 6.76
N ASP A 18 10.75 6.84 8.03
CA ASP A 18 12.05 6.34 8.52
C ASP A 18 12.27 4.85 8.21
N HIS A 19 11.19 4.07 8.04
CA HIS A 19 11.25 2.62 7.85
C HIS A 19 10.70 2.22 6.48
N PRO A 20 11.55 1.97 5.48
CA PRO A 20 11.13 1.51 4.14
C PRO A 20 10.29 0.23 4.18
N GLU A 21 10.50 -0.62 5.16
CA GLU A 21 9.75 -1.86 5.39
C GLU A 21 9.00 -1.78 6.72
N SER A 22 7.72 -1.41 6.68
CA SER A 22 6.93 -1.14 7.88
C SER A 22 5.56 -1.82 7.88
N ALA A 23 5.07 -2.13 9.08
CA ALA A 23 3.72 -2.60 9.31
C ALA A 23 3.08 -1.75 10.42
N ILE A 24 1.93 -1.17 10.11
CA ILE A 24 1.19 -0.24 10.98
C ILE A 24 -0.04 -0.93 11.54
N PHE A 25 -0.07 -1.08 12.86
CA PHE A 25 -1.15 -1.70 13.61
C PHE A 25 -1.94 -0.64 14.35
N LEU A 26 -2.96 -0.10 13.73
CA LEU A 26 -3.85 0.89 14.29
C LEU A 26 -5.30 0.46 14.12
N GLY A 27 -6.13 0.67 15.12
CA GLY A 27 -7.55 0.35 15.08
C GLY A 27 -8.30 1.01 13.92
N MET A 28 -9.54 0.59 13.69
CA MET A 28 -10.41 1.23 12.70
C MET A 28 -10.69 2.68 13.11
N GLY A 29 -10.79 3.58 12.13
CA GLY A 29 -11.05 5.01 12.40
C GLY A 29 -9.88 5.82 12.92
N MET A 30 -8.73 5.22 13.25
CA MET A 30 -7.57 5.93 13.81
C MET A 30 -6.73 6.68 12.75
N GLY A 31 -7.23 6.88 11.53
CA GLY A 31 -6.57 7.72 10.53
C GLY A 31 -5.36 7.08 9.85
N LYS A 32 -5.30 5.73 9.71
CA LYS A 32 -4.23 5.04 8.96
C LYS A 32 -4.02 5.66 7.58
N THR A 33 -5.10 5.86 6.83
CA THR A 33 -5.07 6.37 5.46
C THR A 33 -4.44 7.75 5.38
N ILE A 34 -4.89 8.71 6.21
CA ILE A 34 -4.37 10.08 6.20
C ILE A 34 -2.91 10.14 6.66
N SER A 35 -2.53 9.40 7.71
CA SER A 35 -1.13 9.34 8.17
C SER A 35 -0.21 8.78 7.10
N THR A 36 -0.67 7.74 6.38
CA THR A 36 0.07 7.14 5.26
C THR A 36 0.16 8.09 4.07
N LEU A 37 -0.94 8.77 3.68
CA LEU A 37 -0.93 9.77 2.61
C LEU A 37 -0.03 10.96 2.93
N THR A 38 0.03 11.37 4.20
CA THR A 38 0.95 12.43 4.65
C THR A 38 2.41 11.99 4.50
N ALA A 39 2.74 10.75 4.85
CA ALA A 39 4.08 10.19 4.62
C ALA A 39 4.41 10.09 3.12
N VAL A 40 3.45 9.63 2.30
CA VAL A 40 3.60 9.59 0.83
C VAL A 40 3.87 10.98 0.25
N ASN A 41 3.13 12.00 0.71
CA ASN A 41 3.34 13.36 0.25
C ASN A 41 4.76 13.86 0.55
N ASP A 42 5.28 13.59 1.75
CA ASP A 42 6.65 13.95 2.13
C ASP A 42 7.69 13.21 1.26
N LEU A 43 7.53 11.89 1.09
CA LEU A 43 8.43 11.06 0.29
C LEU A 43 8.44 11.43 -1.20
N VAL A 44 7.30 11.80 -1.77
CA VAL A 44 7.16 12.14 -3.19
C VAL A 44 7.54 13.59 -3.48
N ARG A 45 7.09 14.55 -2.65
CA ARG A 45 7.18 15.99 -2.94
C ARG A 45 8.33 16.71 -2.27
N ASN A 46 8.73 16.27 -1.08
CA ASN A 46 9.78 16.95 -0.31
C ASN A 46 11.12 16.22 -0.41
N ARG A 47 11.11 14.91 -0.29
CA ARG A 47 12.33 14.09 -0.28
C ARG A 47 12.72 13.55 -1.65
N PHE A 48 11.75 13.42 -2.56
CA PHE A 48 11.94 12.82 -3.90
C PHE A 48 12.50 11.39 -3.83
N GLU A 49 12.18 10.66 -2.75
CA GLU A 49 12.61 9.28 -2.52
C GLU A 49 11.68 8.25 -3.16
N THR A 50 10.49 8.67 -3.60
CA THR A 50 9.47 7.82 -4.19
C THR A 50 8.84 8.52 -5.39
N GLN A 51 8.62 7.78 -6.47
CA GLN A 51 8.04 8.32 -7.71
C GLN A 51 6.63 7.81 -7.98
N LYS A 52 6.39 6.50 -7.74
CA LYS A 52 5.09 5.86 -8.03
C LYS A 52 4.67 4.94 -6.90
N VAL A 53 3.56 5.28 -6.29
CA VAL A 53 2.99 4.54 -5.16
C VAL A 53 1.84 3.68 -5.63
N LEU A 54 1.84 2.39 -5.29
CA LEU A 54 0.72 1.47 -5.50
C LEU A 54 0.03 1.18 -4.18
N VAL A 55 -1.25 1.47 -4.08
CA VAL A 55 -2.11 1.10 -2.96
C VAL A 55 -2.94 -0.13 -3.34
N ILE A 56 -2.75 -1.21 -2.61
CA ILE A 56 -3.48 -2.46 -2.74
C ILE A 56 -4.51 -2.53 -1.61
N ALA A 57 -5.80 -2.50 -1.94
CA ALA A 57 -6.88 -2.45 -0.95
C ALA A 57 -8.08 -3.33 -1.36
N PRO A 58 -9.08 -3.52 -0.50
CA PRO A 58 -10.39 -4.00 -0.93
C PRO A 58 -10.95 -3.11 -2.04
N ILE A 59 -11.64 -3.69 -3.01
CA ILE A 59 -12.03 -2.99 -4.26
C ILE A 59 -12.78 -1.66 -4.03
N ARG A 60 -13.69 -1.61 -3.04
CA ARG A 60 -14.43 -0.38 -2.70
C ARG A 60 -13.51 0.67 -2.09
N VAL A 61 -12.59 0.25 -1.22
CA VAL A 61 -11.62 1.13 -0.56
C VAL A 61 -10.65 1.71 -1.60
N ALA A 62 -10.15 0.89 -2.52
CA ALA A 62 -9.28 1.32 -3.62
C ALA A 62 -9.97 2.31 -4.58
N ARG A 63 -11.28 2.10 -4.84
CA ARG A 63 -12.05 2.92 -5.75
C ARG A 63 -12.47 4.26 -5.13
N ASP A 64 -12.93 4.22 -3.88
CA ASP A 64 -13.67 5.34 -3.28
C ASP A 64 -12.88 6.01 -2.13
N THR A 65 -12.39 5.23 -1.15
CA THR A 65 -11.85 5.78 0.10
C THR A 65 -10.52 6.50 -0.11
N TRP A 66 -9.56 5.86 -0.77
CA TRP A 66 -8.23 6.46 -0.99
C TRP A 66 -8.29 7.73 -1.85
N PRO A 67 -9.03 7.76 -2.99
CA PRO A 67 -9.20 9.01 -3.75
C PRO A 67 -9.94 10.10 -2.96
N ALA A 68 -10.98 9.75 -2.19
CA ALA A 68 -11.72 10.71 -1.39
C ALA A 68 -10.85 11.32 -0.28
N GLU A 69 -10.06 10.50 0.43
CA GLU A 69 -9.14 11.00 1.46
C GLU A 69 -8.06 11.91 0.85
N LEU A 70 -7.53 11.60 -0.33
CA LEU A 70 -6.57 12.45 -1.01
C LEU A 70 -7.15 13.84 -1.29
N ASN A 71 -8.38 13.90 -1.78
CA ASN A 71 -9.04 15.17 -2.16
C ASN A 71 -9.55 15.98 -0.95
N LYS A 72 -9.62 15.38 0.23
CA LYS A 72 -10.18 15.98 1.43
C LYS A 72 -9.22 16.97 2.11
N TRP A 73 -7.91 16.73 2.03
CA TRP A 73 -6.92 17.41 2.84
C TRP A 73 -6.05 18.38 2.03
N ASP A 74 -5.96 19.63 2.47
CA ASP A 74 -5.31 20.72 1.74
C ASP A 74 -3.82 20.44 1.45
N HIS A 75 -3.10 19.83 2.38
CA HIS A 75 -1.68 19.53 2.23
C HIS A 75 -1.39 18.40 1.22
N LEU A 76 -2.41 17.66 0.78
CA LEU A 76 -2.30 16.59 -0.22
C LEU A 76 -2.68 17.06 -1.64
N ALA A 77 -3.09 18.31 -1.82
CA ALA A 77 -3.62 18.83 -3.09
C ALA A 77 -2.64 18.73 -4.28
N GLY A 78 -1.35 18.58 -4.01
CA GLY A 78 -0.34 18.39 -5.06
C GLY A 78 -0.22 16.96 -5.59
N LEU A 79 -0.82 15.96 -4.93
CA LEU A 79 -0.75 14.55 -5.33
C LEU A 79 -1.88 14.19 -6.29
N THR A 80 -1.57 13.31 -7.24
CA THR A 80 -2.52 12.78 -8.22
C THR A 80 -2.78 11.29 -8.01
N VAL A 81 -4.03 10.85 -8.23
CA VAL A 81 -4.42 9.43 -8.08
C VAL A 81 -5.04 8.86 -9.35
N SER A 82 -4.69 7.61 -9.68
CA SER A 82 -5.29 6.84 -10.77
C SER A 82 -5.82 5.51 -10.25
N PRO A 83 -7.14 5.37 -10.05
CA PRO A 83 -7.76 4.11 -9.67
C PRO A 83 -7.74 3.09 -10.84
N ILE A 84 -7.06 1.96 -10.64
CA ILE A 84 -6.97 0.85 -11.61
C ILE A 84 -8.18 -0.07 -11.42
N ILE A 85 -9.34 0.38 -11.88
CA ILE A 85 -10.65 -0.24 -11.62
C ILE A 85 -11.42 -0.46 -12.94
N GLY A 86 -12.42 -1.32 -12.91
CA GLY A 86 -13.32 -1.57 -14.04
C GLY A 86 -12.88 -2.71 -14.96
N THR A 87 -13.24 -2.61 -16.25
CA THR A 87 -12.90 -3.59 -17.30
C THR A 87 -11.40 -3.66 -17.53
N ALA A 88 -10.92 -4.71 -18.22
CA ALA A 88 -9.50 -4.86 -18.54
C ALA A 88 -8.94 -3.63 -19.31
N LYS A 89 -9.71 -3.10 -20.26
CA LYS A 89 -9.35 -1.89 -21.04
C LYS A 89 -9.23 -0.65 -20.15
N GLN A 90 -10.20 -0.46 -19.23
CA GLN A 90 -10.16 0.66 -18.27
C GLN A 90 -8.99 0.55 -17.32
N ARG A 91 -8.72 -0.65 -16.77
CA ARG A 91 -7.56 -0.88 -15.90
C ARG A 91 -6.24 -0.61 -16.62
N GLN A 92 -6.12 -1.05 -17.88
CA GLN A 92 -4.93 -0.80 -18.69
C GLN A 92 -4.71 0.70 -18.91
N ALA A 93 -5.76 1.44 -19.27
CA ALA A 93 -5.67 2.89 -19.43
C ALA A 93 -5.28 3.59 -18.11
N ALA A 94 -5.86 3.17 -16.98
CA ALA A 94 -5.56 3.73 -15.67
C ALA A 94 -4.11 3.41 -15.22
N ALA A 95 -3.63 2.18 -15.44
CA ALA A 95 -2.26 1.78 -15.10
C ALA A 95 -1.20 2.53 -15.92
N ASN A 96 -1.53 2.94 -17.14
CA ASN A 96 -0.63 3.69 -18.04
C ASN A 96 -0.76 5.23 -17.89
N ARG A 97 -1.77 5.72 -17.15
CA ARG A 97 -1.91 7.16 -16.87
C ARG A 97 -0.77 7.63 -15.97
N ARG A 98 -0.28 8.86 -16.19
CA ARG A 98 0.67 9.48 -15.28
C ARG A 98 -0.05 9.93 -14.00
N ALA A 99 0.38 9.38 -12.87
CA ALA A 99 -0.10 9.73 -11.53
C ALA A 99 0.99 9.43 -10.50
N ASP A 100 0.87 10.02 -9.31
CA ASP A 100 1.77 9.75 -8.18
C ASP A 100 1.33 8.48 -7.44
N ILE A 101 0.02 8.31 -7.28
CA ILE A 101 -0.60 7.20 -6.55
C ILE A 101 -1.51 6.41 -7.49
N TYR A 102 -1.40 5.10 -7.43
CA TYR A 102 -2.29 4.17 -8.12
C TYR A 102 -2.99 3.32 -7.07
N THR A 103 -4.30 3.12 -7.21
CA THR A 103 -5.06 2.26 -6.30
C THR A 103 -5.63 1.07 -7.06
N ILE A 104 -5.59 -0.13 -6.47
CA ILE A 104 -6.07 -1.35 -7.10
C ILE A 104 -6.74 -2.29 -6.11
N GLY A 105 -7.77 -2.99 -6.55
CA GLY A 105 -8.36 -4.09 -5.80
C GLY A 105 -7.38 -5.27 -5.69
N ARG A 106 -7.16 -5.78 -4.48
CA ARG A 106 -6.20 -6.86 -4.18
C ARG A 106 -6.34 -8.10 -5.08
N GLU A 107 -7.54 -8.40 -5.57
CA GLU A 107 -7.79 -9.54 -6.45
C GLU A 107 -7.23 -9.32 -7.87
N ASN A 108 -6.94 -8.08 -8.26
CA ASN A 108 -6.38 -7.73 -9.56
C ASN A 108 -4.84 -7.66 -9.59
N ILE A 109 -4.16 -7.94 -8.48
CA ILE A 109 -2.68 -7.96 -8.42
C ILE A 109 -2.06 -8.93 -9.42
N PRO A 110 -2.55 -10.19 -9.59
CA PRO A 110 -2.01 -11.09 -10.60
C PRO A 110 -2.08 -10.52 -12.02
N TRP A 111 -3.18 -9.82 -12.35
CA TRP A 111 -3.34 -9.14 -13.62
C TRP A 111 -2.31 -8.00 -13.77
N LEU A 112 -2.15 -7.14 -12.77
CA LEU A 112 -1.23 -6.00 -12.81
C LEU A 112 0.22 -6.45 -12.98
N VAL A 113 0.63 -7.49 -12.24
CA VAL A 113 1.97 -8.09 -12.35
C VAL A 113 2.20 -8.64 -13.77
N LYS A 114 1.20 -9.32 -14.34
CA LYS A 114 1.28 -9.80 -15.73
C LYS A 114 1.34 -8.65 -16.74
N HIS A 115 0.56 -7.58 -16.52
CA HIS A 115 0.49 -6.41 -17.40
C HIS A 115 1.84 -5.70 -17.51
N HIS A 116 2.53 -5.46 -16.38
CA HIS A 116 3.83 -4.79 -16.37
C HIS A 116 5.01 -5.74 -16.64
N GLY A 117 4.88 -7.02 -16.32
CA GLY A 117 5.92 -8.01 -16.50
C GLY A 117 7.24 -7.60 -15.83
N ASN A 118 8.31 -7.51 -16.62
CA ASN A 118 9.62 -7.10 -16.10
C ASN A 118 9.76 -5.59 -15.86
N ARG A 119 8.85 -4.78 -16.37
CA ARG A 119 8.84 -3.29 -16.24
C ARG A 119 7.93 -2.83 -15.11
N TRP A 120 8.00 -3.48 -13.94
CA TRP A 120 7.26 -3.06 -12.74
C TRP A 120 7.63 -1.63 -12.36
N PRO A 121 6.66 -0.67 -12.35
CA PRO A 121 7.00 0.74 -12.24
C PRO A 121 6.83 1.32 -10.82
N TYR A 122 6.29 0.54 -9.87
CA TYR A 122 5.94 1.04 -8.53
C TYR A 122 7.09 0.77 -7.57
N ASP A 123 7.74 1.83 -7.12
CA ASP A 123 8.83 1.80 -6.15
C ASP A 123 8.34 1.70 -4.69
N MET A 124 7.11 2.19 -4.42
CA MET A 124 6.46 2.03 -3.12
C MET A 124 5.14 1.28 -3.25
N VAL A 125 4.90 0.33 -2.34
CA VAL A 125 3.65 -0.43 -2.25
C VAL A 125 3.05 -0.30 -0.86
N ILE A 126 1.77 0.04 -0.79
CA ILE A 126 0.97 0.09 0.43
C ILE A 126 -0.06 -1.03 0.36
N ILE A 127 -0.10 -1.90 1.36
CA ILE A 127 -1.09 -2.96 1.49
C ILE A 127 -2.10 -2.54 2.55
N ASP A 128 -3.26 -2.07 2.12
CA ASP A 128 -4.37 -1.77 3.02
C ASP A 128 -5.14 -3.07 3.33
N GLU A 129 -5.29 -3.37 4.61
CA GLU A 129 -5.72 -4.64 5.18
C GLU A 129 -4.69 -5.76 4.91
N LEU A 130 -3.51 -5.60 5.51
CA LEU A 130 -2.37 -6.53 5.41
C LEU A 130 -2.75 -7.97 5.77
N SER A 131 -3.64 -8.17 6.76
CA SER A 131 -4.15 -9.48 7.19
C SER A 131 -4.80 -10.28 6.05
N SER A 132 -5.25 -9.62 4.98
CA SER A 132 -5.79 -10.29 3.79
C SER A 132 -4.75 -11.08 3.00
N PHE A 133 -3.46 -10.93 3.29
CA PHE A 133 -2.34 -11.65 2.66
C PHE A 133 -1.81 -12.82 3.51
N LYS A 134 -2.55 -13.26 4.53
CA LYS A 134 -2.15 -14.37 5.43
C LYS A 134 -2.00 -15.74 4.73
N ASN A 135 -2.63 -15.96 3.58
CA ASN A 135 -2.49 -17.20 2.82
C ASN A 135 -1.37 -17.10 1.77
N PRO A 136 -0.19 -17.74 1.99
CA PRO A 136 0.94 -17.69 1.06
C PRO A 136 0.69 -18.43 -0.26
N GLN A 137 -0.34 -19.30 -0.31
CA GLN A 137 -0.71 -20.01 -1.53
C GLN A 137 -1.65 -19.20 -2.44
N ALA A 138 -2.23 -18.12 -1.94
CA ALA A 138 -3.13 -17.27 -2.72
C ALA A 138 -2.41 -16.66 -3.94
N LYS A 139 -3.11 -16.61 -5.08
CA LYS A 139 -2.56 -16.06 -6.35
C LYS A 139 -2.03 -14.63 -6.17
N ARG A 140 -2.74 -13.78 -5.40
CA ARG A 140 -2.33 -12.40 -5.12
C ARG A 140 -1.03 -12.33 -4.31
N PHE A 141 -0.83 -13.22 -3.33
CA PHE A 141 0.41 -13.31 -2.57
C PHE A 141 1.59 -13.70 -3.46
N LYS A 142 1.44 -14.78 -4.23
CA LYS A 142 2.50 -15.26 -5.15
C LYS A 142 2.86 -14.21 -6.19
N ALA A 143 1.87 -13.50 -6.72
CA ALA A 143 2.10 -12.42 -7.69
C ALA A 143 2.87 -11.25 -7.07
N LEU A 144 2.47 -10.75 -5.90
CA LEU A 144 3.15 -9.66 -5.22
C LEU A 144 4.57 -10.05 -4.80
N LYS A 145 4.75 -11.28 -4.28
CA LYS A 145 6.07 -11.82 -3.93
C LYS A 145 7.03 -11.83 -5.13
N LYS A 146 6.53 -12.12 -6.36
CA LYS A 146 7.36 -12.12 -7.58
C LYS A 146 7.97 -10.75 -7.89
N VAL A 147 7.25 -9.67 -7.61
CA VAL A 147 7.71 -8.30 -7.87
C VAL A 147 8.32 -7.61 -6.64
N ARG A 148 8.26 -8.26 -5.46
CA ARG A 148 8.81 -7.72 -4.21
C ARG A 148 10.25 -7.21 -4.33
N PRO A 149 11.19 -7.88 -5.04
CA PRO A 149 12.57 -7.38 -5.21
C PRO A 149 12.69 -6.05 -5.97
N LYS A 150 11.61 -5.58 -6.61
CA LYS A 150 11.55 -4.33 -7.37
C LYS A 150 10.82 -3.22 -6.61
N ILE A 151 10.53 -3.44 -5.34
CA ILE A 151 9.80 -2.53 -4.46
C ILE A 151 10.78 -2.05 -3.40
N ASP A 152 11.08 -0.75 -3.42
CA ASP A 152 12.03 -0.14 -2.49
C ASP A 152 11.38 0.10 -1.13
N ARG A 153 10.10 0.49 -1.11
CA ARG A 153 9.33 0.73 0.11
C ARG A 153 8.04 -0.09 0.14
N ILE A 154 7.76 -0.74 1.26
CA ILE A 154 6.52 -1.47 1.47
C ILE A 154 5.91 -1.17 2.85
N VAL A 155 4.64 -0.81 2.86
CA VAL A 155 3.89 -0.48 4.09
C VAL A 155 2.66 -1.38 4.19
N GLY A 156 2.55 -2.13 5.24
CA GLY A 156 1.34 -2.90 5.55
C GLY A 156 0.48 -2.17 6.58
N LEU A 157 -0.81 -2.03 6.31
CA LEU A 157 -1.78 -1.41 7.22
C LEU A 157 -2.80 -2.46 7.67
N THR A 158 -3.07 -2.56 8.96
CA THR A 158 -4.17 -3.40 9.47
C THR A 158 -4.62 -2.96 10.87
N GLY A 159 -5.90 -3.16 11.15
CA GLY A 159 -6.46 -3.05 12.50
C GLY A 159 -6.44 -4.37 13.26
N THR A 160 -6.26 -5.49 12.55
CA THR A 160 -6.32 -6.86 13.07
C THR A 160 -5.13 -7.65 12.56
N PRO A 161 -3.93 -7.52 13.18
CA PRO A 161 -2.70 -8.13 12.66
C PRO A 161 -2.76 -9.67 12.68
N ALA A 162 -3.37 -10.27 13.67
CA ALA A 162 -3.49 -11.72 13.87
C ALA A 162 -4.95 -12.11 14.12
N PRO A 163 -5.81 -12.15 13.09
CA PRO A 163 -7.25 -12.33 13.31
C PRO A 163 -7.63 -13.70 13.91
N ASN A 164 -6.88 -14.74 13.68
CA ASN A 164 -7.17 -16.08 14.23
C ASN A 164 -6.03 -16.61 15.13
N SER A 165 -4.79 -16.41 14.72
CA SER A 165 -3.61 -16.86 15.46
C SER A 165 -2.37 -16.03 15.12
N LEU A 166 -1.31 -16.11 15.92
CA LEU A 166 -0.03 -15.46 15.64
C LEU A 166 0.61 -15.94 14.33
N LEU A 167 0.25 -17.15 13.85
CA LEU A 167 0.73 -17.65 12.56
C LEU A 167 0.19 -16.84 11.38
N ASP A 168 -0.94 -16.15 11.55
CA ASP A 168 -1.51 -15.28 10.52
C ASP A 168 -0.60 -14.09 10.16
N ILE A 169 0.34 -13.74 11.03
CA ILE A 169 1.31 -12.64 10.80
C ILE A 169 2.45 -13.08 9.89
N TRP A 170 2.83 -14.36 9.88
CA TRP A 170 4.03 -14.84 9.20
C TRP A 170 4.05 -14.53 7.69
N ALA A 171 2.99 -14.89 6.97
CA ALA A 171 2.94 -14.66 5.53
C ALA A 171 2.94 -13.17 5.15
N PRO A 172 2.13 -12.30 5.79
CA PRO A 172 2.20 -10.86 5.59
C PRO A 172 3.60 -10.27 5.82
N PHE A 173 4.28 -10.64 6.91
CA PHE A 173 5.64 -10.16 7.19
C PHE A 173 6.66 -10.63 6.16
N ARG A 174 6.46 -11.83 5.59
CA ARG A 174 7.31 -12.29 4.49
C ARG A 174 7.19 -11.44 3.22
N LEU A 175 6.07 -10.72 3.02
CA LEU A 175 5.98 -9.70 1.97
C LEU A 175 6.67 -8.41 2.39
N ILE A 176 6.60 -8.02 3.66
CA ILE A 176 7.18 -6.77 4.17
C ILE A 176 8.72 -6.85 4.14
N ASP A 177 9.33 -7.87 4.75
CA ASP A 177 10.77 -7.94 5.02
C ASP A 177 11.47 -9.18 4.44
N ASN A 178 10.84 -9.86 3.49
CA ASN A 178 11.35 -11.11 2.91
C ASN A 178 11.61 -12.23 3.92
N GLY A 179 11.00 -12.16 5.12
CA GLY A 179 11.13 -13.14 6.19
C GLY A 179 12.32 -12.90 7.11
N GLN A 180 12.88 -11.70 7.14
CA GLN A 180 14.03 -11.39 8.01
C GLN A 180 13.64 -11.44 9.49
N ARG A 181 12.48 -10.88 9.89
CA ARG A 181 12.06 -10.81 11.29
C ARG A 181 11.48 -12.12 11.82
N LEU A 182 10.71 -12.85 11.03
CA LEU A 182 9.99 -14.05 11.47
C LEU A 182 10.58 -15.36 10.91
N GLY A 183 11.67 -15.29 10.16
CA GLY A 183 12.37 -16.45 9.64
C GLY A 183 11.66 -17.17 8.47
N LYS A 184 12.24 -18.30 8.08
CA LYS A 184 11.65 -19.21 7.08
C LYS A 184 10.68 -20.15 7.79
N TRP A 185 9.58 -20.46 7.16
CA TRP A 185 8.71 -21.55 7.60
C TRP A 185 9.50 -22.85 7.52
N ALA A 186 9.57 -23.56 8.63
CA ALA A 186 10.19 -24.88 8.69
C ALA A 186 9.30 -25.92 7.97
#